data_7748fa9482f56828e1e520f60c31faac
#
_entry.id   7748fa9482f56828e1e520f60c31faac
#
_cell.length_a   1.000
_cell.length_b   1.000
_cell.length_c   1.000
_cell.angle_alpha   90.00
_cell.angle_beta   90.00
_cell.angle_gamma   90.00
#
_symmetry.space_group_name_H-M   'P 1'
#
loop_
_entity.id
_entity.type
_entity.pdbx_description
1 polymer ?
#
loop_
_entity_poly.entity_id
_entity_poly.type
_entity_poly.pdbx_seq_one_letter_code
_entity_poly.pdbx_strand_id
1 'polypeptide(L)'
;DGNENSGGNAGQWGLALAKMLKDQLNIPIAIFNGAHGGQPIGFFNRPDDYQTSTNSNYGRLFHRLNKSGLKNYIRTILWSQGEADAFVNGLNTSQYKDAFEQQMSYWQEDYPALEKYYVFQTRDCNCGTYFNGRKEIKEAQRLLALNNINVEIMPTTGMQLHTDICHYPFVNGYEKFATRIFPLVMQQLYGITLQEQIFAPMIVNVSASENIIEIQTDSENLMSNSNDNNAIINSLNNDFIFSDAALNIIDFQIQSNKLILTLNQSPSNNTSFSLIGVSSNLEDNITNGSGLELIPFSDICIVGDCSDSGNSGDQDKKPAIVFVENGNGDVFNGKIYASTVRGAS
;
A
#
# COMPACT_ATOMS: atom_id res chain seq x y z
N ASP A 1 6.37 -11.61 15.21
CA ASP A 1 5.91 -12.86 14.62
C ASP A 1 4.97 -13.56 15.60
N GLY A 2 3.66 -13.39 15.32
CA GLY A 2 2.65 -14.12 16.07
C GLY A 2 2.62 -15.56 15.61
N ASN A 3 3.43 -16.43 16.19
CA ASN A 3 3.25 -17.84 16.00
C ASN A 3 1.89 -18.21 16.59
N GLU A 4 0.99 -18.71 15.77
CA GLU A 4 -0.36 -19.16 16.19
C GLU A 4 -0.34 -20.19 17.32
N ASN A 5 0.77 -20.91 17.46
CA ASN A 5 0.98 -21.91 18.51
C ASN A 5 1.44 -21.31 19.85
N SER A 6 1.71 -20.01 19.94
CA SER A 6 2.27 -19.36 21.12
C SER A 6 1.27 -18.59 21.97
N GLY A 7 0.00 -18.96 21.94
CA GLY A 7 -0.97 -18.49 22.93
C GLY A 7 -1.45 -17.04 22.77
N GLY A 8 -1.51 -16.50 21.55
CA GLY A 8 -2.21 -15.24 21.28
C GLY A 8 -1.34 -13.99 21.28
N ASN A 9 -0.07 -14.09 20.91
CA ASN A 9 0.79 -12.92 20.71
C ASN A 9 0.23 -11.99 19.62
N ALA A 10 0.05 -10.70 19.93
CA ALA A 10 -0.54 -9.73 19.03
C ALA A 10 0.44 -9.16 18.00
N GLY A 11 1.69 -9.63 17.97
CA GLY A 11 2.76 -9.07 17.14
C GLY A 11 3.29 -7.74 17.67
N GLN A 12 4.45 -7.32 17.17
CA GLN A 12 5.17 -6.16 17.75
C GLN A 12 4.47 -4.84 17.43
N TRP A 13 4.15 -4.57 16.17
CA TRP A 13 3.58 -3.30 15.75
C TRP A 13 2.11 -3.13 16.16
N GLY A 14 1.35 -4.22 16.28
CA GLY A 14 -0.02 -4.17 16.79
C GLY A 14 -0.06 -3.65 18.24
N LEU A 15 0.87 -4.10 19.10
CA LEU A 15 0.98 -3.62 20.48
C LEU A 15 1.43 -2.16 20.54
N ALA A 16 2.37 -1.75 19.67
CA ALA A 16 2.81 -0.36 19.57
C ALA A 16 1.64 0.56 19.19
N LEU A 17 0.88 0.20 18.14
CA LEU A 17 -0.33 0.95 17.74
C LEU A 17 -1.37 1.00 18.87
N ALA A 18 -1.65 -0.12 19.53
CA ALA A 18 -2.60 -0.17 20.64
C ALA A 18 -2.19 0.76 21.78
N LYS A 19 -0.90 0.79 22.10
CA LYS A 19 -0.37 1.71 23.12
C LYS A 19 -0.57 3.16 22.71
N MET A 20 -0.22 3.54 21.49
CA MET A 20 -0.39 4.92 20.98
C MET A 20 -1.87 5.34 21.02
N LEU A 21 -2.78 4.49 20.54
CA LEU A 21 -4.22 4.74 20.57
C LEU A 21 -4.74 4.89 22.01
N LYS A 22 -4.36 3.97 22.90
CA LYS A 22 -4.75 4.02 24.32
C LYS A 22 -4.27 5.30 24.99
N ASP A 23 -3.02 5.67 24.77
CA ASP A 23 -2.43 6.84 25.42
C ASP A 23 -3.07 8.15 24.91
N GLN A 24 -3.43 8.22 23.63
CA GLN A 24 -4.07 9.39 23.03
C GLN A 24 -5.57 9.48 23.35
N LEU A 25 -6.29 8.36 23.33
CA LEU A 25 -7.75 8.34 23.46
C LEU A 25 -8.23 8.09 24.88
N ASN A 26 -7.35 7.56 25.74
CA ASN A 26 -7.67 7.12 27.11
C ASN A 26 -8.84 6.10 27.16
N ILE A 27 -8.90 5.19 26.18
CA ILE A 27 -9.88 4.09 26.11
C ILE A 27 -9.14 2.75 26.00
N PRO A 28 -9.77 1.64 26.44
CA PRO A 28 -9.23 0.30 26.19
C PRO A 28 -9.17 -0.01 24.70
N ILE A 29 -8.04 -0.55 24.25
CA ILE A 29 -7.85 -1.01 22.88
C ILE A 29 -7.65 -2.53 22.88
N ALA A 30 -8.42 -3.24 22.07
CA ALA A 30 -8.28 -4.68 21.87
C ALA A 30 -7.69 -4.97 20.48
N ILE A 31 -6.65 -5.80 20.44
CA ILE A 31 -6.05 -6.30 19.19
C ILE A 31 -6.09 -7.82 19.21
N PHE A 32 -6.59 -8.40 18.12
CA PHE A 32 -6.61 -9.84 17.92
C PHE A 32 -5.69 -10.22 16.77
N ASN A 33 -4.78 -11.13 17.04
CA ASN A 33 -3.86 -11.60 16.01
C ASN A 33 -4.54 -12.68 15.14
N GLY A 34 -4.74 -12.37 13.86
CA GLY A 34 -5.19 -13.32 12.83
C GLY A 34 -4.07 -13.71 11.87
N ALA A 35 -2.83 -13.26 12.10
CA ALA A 35 -1.71 -13.49 11.21
C ALA A 35 -1.12 -14.90 11.36
N HIS A 36 -0.54 -15.38 10.26
CA HIS A 36 0.33 -16.55 10.20
C HIS A 36 1.45 -16.28 9.19
N GLY A 37 2.69 -16.36 9.64
CA GLY A 37 3.86 -16.03 8.80
C GLY A 37 4.04 -17.00 7.63
N GLY A 38 4.48 -16.46 6.47
CA GLY A 38 4.85 -17.25 5.28
C GLY A 38 3.68 -17.89 4.52
N GLN A 39 2.45 -17.45 4.76
CA GLN A 39 1.27 -18.02 4.11
C GLN A 39 0.73 -17.15 2.97
N PRO A 40 0.25 -17.78 1.86
CA PRO A 40 -0.43 -17.07 0.79
C PRO A 40 -1.82 -16.60 1.25
N ILE A 41 -2.41 -15.65 0.52
CA ILE A 41 -3.71 -15.07 0.85
C ILE A 41 -4.81 -16.13 0.99
N GLY A 42 -4.78 -17.18 0.17
CA GLY A 42 -5.75 -18.28 0.22
C GLY A 42 -5.76 -19.05 1.54
N PHE A 43 -4.67 -19.02 2.32
CA PHE A 43 -4.63 -19.64 3.65
C PHE A 43 -5.60 -18.98 4.66
N PHE A 44 -5.92 -17.71 4.41
CA PHE A 44 -6.81 -16.91 5.27
C PHE A 44 -8.28 -17.00 4.85
N ASN A 45 -8.61 -17.76 3.80
CA ASN A 45 -9.98 -17.93 3.33
C ASN A 45 -10.90 -18.50 4.38
N ARG A 46 -12.16 -18.06 4.35
CA ARG A 46 -13.22 -18.52 5.22
C ARG A 46 -13.77 -19.88 4.73
N PRO A 47 -13.59 -20.97 5.44
CA PRO A 47 -14.21 -22.25 5.11
C PRO A 47 -15.68 -22.28 5.56
N ASP A 48 -16.48 -23.20 5.03
CA ASP A 48 -17.91 -23.28 5.33
C ASP A 48 -18.19 -23.60 6.82
N ASP A 49 -17.30 -24.34 7.48
CA ASP A 49 -17.43 -24.76 8.88
C ASP A 49 -16.81 -23.79 9.90
N TYR A 50 -16.37 -22.59 9.48
CA TYR A 50 -15.59 -21.66 10.32
C TYR A 50 -16.22 -21.25 11.64
N GLN A 51 -17.54 -21.30 11.74
CA GLN A 51 -18.29 -20.91 12.95
C GLN A 51 -18.15 -21.95 14.08
N THR A 52 -17.93 -23.20 13.73
CA THR A 52 -17.89 -24.35 14.65
C THR A 52 -16.52 -25.01 14.72
N SER A 53 -15.66 -24.77 13.74
CA SER A 53 -14.35 -25.39 13.61
C SER A 53 -13.21 -24.40 13.83
N THR A 54 -12.19 -24.81 14.55
CA THR A 54 -10.92 -24.07 14.74
C THR A 54 -9.77 -24.63 13.90
N ASN A 55 -10.07 -25.46 12.88
CA ASN A 55 -9.05 -26.09 12.04
C ASN A 55 -8.42 -25.10 11.06
N SER A 56 -9.16 -24.06 10.62
CA SER A 56 -8.65 -22.99 9.76
C SER A 56 -8.14 -21.79 10.56
N ASN A 57 -7.30 -20.98 9.93
CA ASN A 57 -6.86 -19.73 10.52
C ASN A 57 -8.02 -18.77 10.76
N TYR A 58 -8.93 -18.67 9.78
CA TYR A 58 -10.14 -17.86 9.88
C TYR A 58 -11.03 -18.30 11.04
N GLY A 59 -11.33 -19.60 11.14
CA GLY A 59 -12.15 -20.15 12.22
C GLY A 59 -11.56 -19.92 13.61
N ARG A 60 -10.23 -20.02 13.76
CA ARG A 60 -9.54 -19.69 15.02
C ARG A 60 -9.69 -18.23 15.42
N LEU A 61 -9.54 -17.29 14.47
CA LEU A 61 -9.74 -15.86 14.73
C LEU A 61 -11.19 -15.59 15.10
N PHE A 62 -12.13 -16.07 14.28
CA PHE A 62 -13.57 -15.93 14.53
C PHE A 62 -13.98 -16.46 15.91
N HIS A 63 -13.49 -17.66 16.28
CA HIS A 63 -13.76 -18.24 17.58
C HIS A 63 -13.29 -17.35 18.74
N ARG A 64 -12.06 -16.81 18.67
CA ARG A 64 -11.53 -15.91 19.70
C ARG A 64 -12.35 -14.63 19.83
N LEU A 65 -12.69 -14.01 18.71
CA LEU A 65 -13.52 -12.80 18.66
C LEU A 65 -14.93 -13.04 19.20
N ASN A 66 -15.53 -14.16 18.85
CA ASN A 66 -16.86 -14.54 19.33
C ASN A 66 -16.85 -14.83 20.84
N LYS A 67 -15.87 -15.60 21.32
CA LYS A 67 -15.74 -15.95 22.76
C LYS A 67 -15.40 -14.75 23.64
N SER A 68 -14.68 -13.77 23.13
CA SER A 68 -14.40 -12.52 23.86
C SER A 68 -15.61 -11.59 23.95
N GLY A 69 -16.67 -11.82 23.17
CA GLY A 69 -17.80 -10.91 23.03
C GLY A 69 -17.51 -9.65 22.20
N LEU A 70 -16.32 -9.56 21.56
CA LEU A 70 -15.88 -8.37 20.84
C LEU A 70 -16.08 -8.45 19.32
N LYS A 71 -16.61 -9.55 18.81
CA LYS A 71 -16.82 -9.75 17.37
C LYS A 71 -17.57 -8.56 16.70
N ASN A 72 -18.60 -8.04 17.33
CA ASN A 72 -19.42 -6.97 16.79
C ASN A 72 -18.83 -5.56 16.99
N TYR A 73 -17.64 -5.46 17.55
CA TYR A 73 -16.94 -4.20 17.82
C TYR A 73 -15.63 -4.05 17.05
N ILE A 74 -15.32 -4.99 16.15
CA ILE A 74 -14.15 -4.91 15.28
C ILE A 74 -14.39 -3.80 14.26
N ARG A 75 -13.57 -2.74 14.32
CA ARG A 75 -13.68 -1.57 13.45
C ARG A 75 -12.71 -1.58 12.29
N THR A 76 -11.60 -2.32 12.39
CA THR A 76 -10.60 -2.33 11.33
C THR A 76 -9.86 -3.66 11.22
N ILE A 77 -9.42 -3.96 9.99
CA ILE A 77 -8.45 -5.00 9.67
C ILE A 77 -7.13 -4.31 9.34
N LEU A 78 -6.06 -4.78 9.98
CA LEU A 78 -4.68 -4.38 9.72
C LEU A 78 -4.01 -5.50 8.93
N TRP A 79 -3.60 -5.24 7.69
CA TRP A 79 -3.14 -6.26 6.76
C TRP A 79 -1.71 -5.99 6.29
N SER A 80 -0.82 -6.94 6.57
CA SER A 80 0.55 -6.98 6.06
C SER A 80 0.82 -8.40 5.58
N GLN A 81 0.65 -8.65 4.30
CA GLN A 81 0.76 -9.96 3.66
C GLN A 81 0.87 -9.76 2.13
N GLY A 82 1.40 -10.71 1.42
CA GLY A 82 1.54 -10.74 -0.03
C GLY A 82 2.87 -11.34 -0.48
N GLU A 83 3.83 -11.47 0.42
CA GLU A 83 5.18 -11.98 0.13
C GLU A 83 5.12 -13.43 -0.39
N ALA A 84 4.28 -14.28 0.21
CA ALA A 84 4.13 -15.67 -0.23
C ALA A 84 3.41 -15.79 -1.58
N ASP A 85 2.53 -14.84 -1.92
CA ASP A 85 1.85 -14.78 -3.22
C ASP A 85 2.74 -14.18 -4.32
N ALA A 86 3.82 -13.53 -3.95
CA ALA A 86 4.78 -12.92 -4.85
C ALA A 86 5.88 -13.86 -5.36
N PHE A 87 5.86 -15.14 -4.99
CA PHE A 87 6.82 -16.13 -5.49
C PHE A 87 6.58 -16.51 -6.96
N VAL A 88 7.57 -17.17 -7.58
CA VAL A 88 7.44 -17.75 -8.91
C VAL A 88 6.19 -18.66 -8.96
N ASN A 89 5.34 -18.46 -9.95
CA ASN A 89 4.00 -19.03 -10.05
C ASN A 89 3.01 -18.51 -8.98
N GLY A 90 3.30 -17.38 -8.35
CA GLY A 90 2.38 -16.67 -7.48
C GLY A 90 1.18 -16.10 -8.23
N LEU A 91 0.38 -15.33 -7.49
CA LEU A 91 -0.80 -14.68 -8.06
C LEU A 91 -0.41 -13.49 -8.94
N ASN A 92 -1.14 -13.27 -10.03
CA ASN A 92 -1.07 -12.02 -10.76
C ASN A 92 -1.89 -10.92 -10.06
N THR A 93 -1.82 -9.69 -10.57
CA THR A 93 -2.49 -8.50 -10.02
C THR A 93 -4.00 -8.71 -9.83
N SER A 94 -4.70 -9.21 -10.85
CA SER A 94 -6.14 -9.47 -10.78
C SER A 94 -6.47 -10.54 -9.74
N GLN A 95 -5.77 -11.67 -9.77
CA GLN A 95 -6.01 -12.79 -8.87
C GLN A 95 -5.83 -12.42 -7.39
N TYR A 96 -4.79 -11.64 -7.06
CA TYR A 96 -4.59 -11.20 -5.67
C TYR A 96 -5.66 -10.18 -5.26
N LYS A 97 -6.00 -9.24 -6.16
CA LYS A 97 -7.07 -8.26 -5.92
C LYS A 97 -8.39 -8.96 -5.64
N ASP A 98 -8.80 -9.90 -6.49
CA ASP A 98 -10.05 -10.65 -6.36
C ASP A 98 -10.07 -11.48 -5.06
N ALA A 99 -8.95 -12.11 -4.70
CA ALA A 99 -8.82 -12.86 -3.45
C ALA A 99 -8.95 -11.94 -2.21
N PHE A 100 -8.38 -10.74 -2.24
CA PHE A 100 -8.53 -9.79 -1.15
C PHE A 100 -9.95 -9.24 -1.05
N GLU A 101 -10.58 -8.91 -2.17
CA GLU A 101 -11.98 -8.45 -2.21
C GLU A 101 -12.95 -9.53 -1.68
N GLN A 102 -12.66 -10.80 -1.97
CA GLN A 102 -13.40 -11.92 -1.37
C GLN A 102 -13.21 -11.99 0.16
N GLN A 103 -11.99 -11.77 0.65
CA GLN A 103 -11.74 -11.68 2.09
C GLN A 103 -12.47 -10.50 2.73
N MET A 104 -12.49 -9.34 2.07
CA MET A 104 -13.24 -8.18 2.53
C MET A 104 -14.73 -8.51 2.69
N SER A 105 -15.31 -9.21 1.72
CA SER A 105 -16.72 -9.67 1.79
C SER A 105 -16.97 -10.55 3.01
N TYR A 106 -16.12 -11.53 3.27
CA TYR A 106 -16.22 -12.39 4.45
C TYR A 106 -16.12 -11.61 5.76
N TRP A 107 -15.17 -10.70 5.86
CA TRP A 107 -15.00 -9.89 7.07
C TRP A 107 -16.17 -8.93 7.30
N GLN A 108 -16.73 -8.35 6.24
CA GLN A 108 -17.90 -7.46 6.33
C GLN A 108 -19.16 -8.21 6.81
N GLU A 109 -19.35 -9.45 6.34
CA GLU A 109 -20.44 -10.31 6.82
C GLU A 109 -20.30 -10.67 8.31
N ASP A 110 -19.07 -10.97 8.75
CA ASP A 110 -18.83 -11.47 10.10
C ASP A 110 -18.63 -10.37 11.15
N TYR A 111 -18.15 -9.20 10.76
CA TYR A 111 -17.79 -8.08 11.64
C TYR A 111 -18.58 -6.81 11.29
N PRO A 112 -19.81 -6.67 11.81
CA PRO A 112 -20.74 -5.62 11.35
C PRO A 112 -20.29 -4.17 11.64
N ALA A 113 -19.35 -3.97 12.55
CA ALA A 113 -18.78 -2.64 12.84
C ALA A 113 -17.51 -2.32 12.03
N LEU A 114 -17.14 -3.16 11.05
CA LEU A 114 -15.92 -3.00 10.28
C LEU A 114 -16.04 -1.81 9.31
N GLU A 115 -15.14 -0.84 9.45
CA GLU A 115 -15.16 0.42 8.71
C GLU A 115 -14.00 0.54 7.73
N LYS A 116 -12.78 0.08 8.12
CA LYS A 116 -11.56 0.32 7.36
C LYS A 116 -10.62 -0.89 7.30
N TYR A 117 -9.87 -0.94 6.21
CA TYR A 117 -8.78 -1.88 5.97
C TYR A 117 -7.49 -1.09 5.77
N TYR A 118 -6.50 -1.28 6.61
CA TYR A 118 -5.17 -0.67 6.46
C TYR A 118 -4.20 -1.72 5.93
N VAL A 119 -3.76 -1.53 4.70
CA VAL A 119 -2.89 -2.44 3.97
C VAL A 119 -1.48 -1.87 3.93
N PHE A 120 -0.51 -2.62 4.40
CA PHE A 120 0.90 -2.34 4.14
C PHE A 120 1.31 -2.98 2.84
N GLN A 121 1.78 -2.17 1.90
CA GLN A 121 2.26 -2.67 0.63
C GLN A 121 3.49 -3.55 0.86
N THR A 122 3.52 -4.73 0.25
CA THR A 122 4.66 -5.63 0.35
C THR A 122 5.94 -4.96 -0.12
N ARG A 123 7.06 -5.30 0.51
CA ARG A 123 8.37 -4.83 0.12
C ARG A 123 9.15 -5.91 -0.60
N ASP A 124 10.03 -5.51 -1.51
CA ASP A 124 11.01 -6.40 -2.06
C ASP A 124 12.01 -6.77 -0.96
N CYS A 125 12.01 -8.03 -0.60
CA CYS A 125 12.97 -8.62 0.29
C CYS A 125 13.74 -9.70 -0.45
N ASN A 126 14.94 -10.02 -0.04
CA ASN A 126 15.67 -11.16 -0.58
C ASN A 126 15.35 -12.44 0.22
N CYS A 127 14.06 -12.68 0.44
CA CYS A 127 13.55 -13.77 1.27
C CYS A 127 13.59 -15.15 0.58
N GLY A 128 14.48 -15.35 -0.41
CA GLY A 128 14.63 -16.60 -1.16
C GLY A 128 15.00 -16.36 -2.63
N THR A 129 15.22 -17.42 -3.37
CA THR A 129 15.83 -17.38 -4.70
C THR A 129 14.88 -17.05 -5.86
N TYR A 130 13.60 -16.74 -5.62
CA TYR A 130 12.60 -16.63 -6.68
C TYR A 130 11.63 -15.47 -6.47
N PHE A 131 11.90 -14.34 -7.14
CA PHE A 131 11.16 -13.11 -6.93
C PHE A 131 10.61 -12.47 -8.22
N ASN A 132 9.83 -13.18 -9.00
CA ASN A 132 9.29 -12.63 -10.25
C ASN A 132 7.86 -12.06 -10.16
N GLY A 133 7.18 -12.16 -9.04
CA GLY A 133 5.76 -11.76 -8.93
C GLY A 133 5.47 -10.60 -7.99
N ARG A 134 6.49 -9.86 -7.54
CA ARG A 134 6.28 -8.82 -6.50
C ARG A 134 5.61 -7.58 -7.00
N LYS A 135 5.95 -7.16 -8.21
CA LYS A 135 5.36 -5.99 -8.82
C LYS A 135 3.84 -6.17 -8.99
N GLU A 136 3.39 -7.37 -9.31
CA GLU A 136 1.98 -7.72 -9.47
C GLU A 136 1.23 -7.59 -8.15
N ILE A 137 1.81 -8.07 -7.05
CA ILE A 137 1.18 -7.99 -5.72
C ILE A 137 1.13 -6.54 -5.22
N LYS A 138 2.22 -5.78 -5.39
CA LYS A 138 2.25 -4.35 -5.05
C LYS A 138 1.19 -3.56 -5.83
N GLU A 139 1.09 -3.82 -7.14
CA GLU A 139 0.10 -3.17 -7.98
C GLU A 139 -1.33 -3.56 -7.58
N ALA A 140 -1.57 -4.83 -7.25
CA ALA A 140 -2.87 -5.26 -6.72
C ALA A 140 -3.25 -4.51 -5.44
N GLN A 141 -2.31 -4.37 -4.51
CA GLN A 141 -2.52 -3.63 -3.26
C GLN A 141 -2.78 -2.15 -3.51
N ARG A 142 -2.06 -1.52 -4.46
CA ARG A 142 -2.32 -0.14 -4.87
C ARG A 142 -3.70 0.03 -5.50
N LEU A 143 -4.08 -0.87 -6.41
CA LEU A 143 -5.38 -0.85 -7.07
C LEU A 143 -6.54 -1.12 -6.11
N LEU A 144 -6.35 -1.96 -5.09
CA LEU A 144 -7.33 -2.15 -4.00
C LEU A 144 -7.62 -0.83 -3.30
N ALA A 145 -6.59 -0.07 -2.92
CA ALA A 145 -6.77 1.23 -2.27
C ALA A 145 -7.37 2.29 -3.22
N LEU A 146 -7.02 2.24 -4.51
CA LEU A 146 -7.56 3.15 -5.50
C LEU A 146 -9.05 2.90 -5.76
N ASN A 147 -9.48 1.63 -5.74
CA ASN A 147 -10.84 1.23 -6.14
C ASN A 147 -11.81 1.08 -4.96
N ASN A 148 -11.32 1.04 -3.71
CA ASN A 148 -12.14 0.81 -2.53
C ASN A 148 -11.91 1.91 -1.49
N ILE A 149 -12.90 2.75 -1.27
CA ILE A 149 -12.85 3.88 -0.33
C ILE A 149 -12.54 3.46 1.13
N ASN A 150 -12.78 2.21 1.47
CA ASN A 150 -12.52 1.67 2.80
C ASN A 150 -11.14 1.04 2.94
N VAL A 151 -10.35 0.98 1.86
CA VAL A 151 -8.98 0.45 1.87
C VAL A 151 -8.00 1.60 1.83
N GLU A 152 -7.11 1.64 2.80
CA GLU A 152 -5.98 2.57 2.87
C GLU A 152 -4.68 1.78 2.68
N ILE A 153 -3.74 2.37 1.95
CA ILE A 153 -2.44 1.75 1.68
C ILE A 153 -1.32 2.58 2.27
N MET A 154 -0.32 1.89 2.80
CA MET A 154 0.87 2.49 3.39
C MET A 154 2.12 1.82 2.80
N PRO A 155 3.11 2.60 2.30
CA PRO A 155 4.34 2.02 1.78
C PRO A 155 5.18 1.44 2.91
N THR A 156 5.97 0.43 2.58
CA THR A 156 7.04 -0.08 3.44
C THR A 156 8.43 0.36 2.98
N THR A 157 8.51 1.12 1.90
CA THR A 157 9.72 1.81 1.42
C THR A 157 10.32 2.65 2.55
N GLY A 158 11.64 2.74 2.62
CA GLY A 158 12.35 3.49 3.66
C GLY A 158 12.34 2.88 5.05
N MET A 159 11.68 1.75 5.28
CA MET A 159 11.80 1.01 6.53
C MET A 159 13.08 0.17 6.53
N GLN A 160 13.78 0.15 7.66
CA GLN A 160 14.99 -0.66 7.80
C GLN A 160 14.65 -2.16 7.68
N LEU A 161 15.45 -2.89 6.90
CA LEU A 161 15.40 -4.35 6.87
C LEU A 161 16.24 -4.94 8.02
N HIS A 162 15.79 -6.07 8.52
CA HIS A 162 16.57 -6.89 9.43
C HIS A 162 17.76 -7.55 8.70
N THR A 163 18.71 -8.10 9.44
CA THR A 163 19.93 -8.74 8.89
C THR A 163 19.63 -9.95 8.00
N ASP A 164 18.47 -10.55 8.12
CA ASP A 164 17.98 -11.62 7.24
C ASP A 164 17.43 -11.10 5.90
N ILE A 165 17.42 -9.77 5.71
CA ILE A 165 16.92 -9.06 4.51
C ILE A 165 15.48 -9.44 4.10
N CYS A 166 14.74 -10.04 5.01
CA CYS A 166 13.35 -10.50 4.83
C CYS A 166 12.39 -9.80 5.79
N HIS A 167 12.75 -9.74 7.05
CA HIS A 167 11.94 -9.14 8.11
C HIS A 167 12.40 -7.71 8.43
N TYR A 168 11.71 -7.10 9.38
CA TYR A 168 12.03 -5.78 9.89
C TYR A 168 12.52 -5.88 11.33
N PRO A 169 13.54 -5.10 11.76
CA PRO A 169 13.80 -4.91 13.19
C PRO A 169 12.61 -4.18 13.82
N PHE A 170 12.50 -4.17 15.16
CA PHE A 170 11.45 -3.39 15.80
C PHE A 170 11.65 -1.88 15.55
N VAL A 171 12.80 -1.36 15.96
CA VAL A 171 13.19 0.05 15.76
C VAL A 171 13.43 0.32 14.28
N ASN A 172 12.87 1.40 13.76
CA ASN A 172 12.92 1.79 12.34
C ASN A 172 12.31 0.78 11.33
N GLY A 173 11.69 -0.28 11.83
CA GLY A 173 10.99 -1.27 11.04
C GLY A 173 9.55 -1.43 11.55
N TYR A 174 9.24 -2.45 12.36
CA TYR A 174 7.86 -2.70 12.83
C TYR A 174 7.25 -1.54 13.63
N GLU A 175 8.04 -0.74 14.33
CA GLU A 175 7.56 0.48 14.97
C GLU A 175 6.96 1.46 13.95
N LYS A 176 7.56 1.56 12.75
CA LYS A 176 7.05 2.42 11.69
C LYS A 176 5.70 1.96 11.12
N PHE A 177 5.39 0.67 11.16
CA PHE A 177 4.05 0.21 10.83
C PHE A 177 3.01 0.89 11.72
N ALA A 178 3.25 0.93 13.01
CA ALA A 178 2.35 1.57 13.96
C ALA A 178 2.30 3.10 13.77
N THR A 179 3.46 3.76 13.69
CA THR A 179 3.54 5.22 13.60
C THR A 179 2.96 5.77 12.30
N ARG A 180 3.10 5.06 11.19
CA ARG A 180 2.56 5.48 9.88
C ARG A 180 1.04 5.41 9.82
N ILE A 181 0.42 4.37 10.39
CA ILE A 181 -1.04 4.24 10.36
C ILE A 181 -1.76 4.91 11.53
N PHE A 182 -1.04 5.26 12.60
CA PHE A 182 -1.66 5.89 13.77
C PHE A 182 -2.45 7.16 13.42
N PRO A 183 -1.91 8.13 12.65
CA PRO A 183 -2.66 9.32 12.25
C PRO A 183 -3.89 9.01 11.40
N LEU A 184 -3.80 8.02 10.51
CA LEU A 184 -4.95 7.55 9.71
C LEU A 184 -6.07 7.02 10.60
N VAL A 185 -5.72 6.12 11.53
CA VAL A 185 -6.68 5.54 12.49
C VAL A 185 -7.31 6.63 13.33
N MET A 186 -6.51 7.59 13.83
CA MET A 186 -7.02 8.71 14.64
C MET A 186 -8.01 9.56 13.87
N GLN A 187 -7.71 9.92 12.63
CA GLN A 187 -8.59 10.74 11.82
C GLN A 187 -9.82 9.97 11.35
N GLN A 188 -9.65 8.78 10.79
CA GLN A 188 -10.72 8.07 10.10
C GLN A 188 -11.69 7.34 11.04
N LEU A 189 -11.21 6.82 12.16
CA LEU A 189 -12.06 6.10 13.12
C LEU A 189 -12.50 6.97 14.31
N TYR A 190 -11.76 8.03 14.63
CA TYR A 190 -12.05 8.85 15.81
C TYR A 190 -12.25 10.33 15.51
N GLY A 191 -12.11 10.77 14.24
CA GLY A 191 -12.30 12.16 13.83
C GLY A 191 -11.26 13.14 14.39
N ILE A 192 -10.08 12.66 14.79
CA ILE A 192 -9.02 13.46 15.41
C ILE A 192 -7.86 13.59 14.42
N THR A 193 -7.64 14.80 13.91
CA THR A 193 -6.52 15.13 13.04
C THR A 193 -5.28 15.45 13.86
N LEU A 194 -4.20 14.71 13.66
CA LEU A 194 -2.92 14.89 14.34
C LEU A 194 -1.88 15.59 13.48
N GLN A 195 -2.00 15.46 12.17
CA GLN A 195 -1.11 16.05 11.15
C GLN A 195 -1.86 16.23 9.84
N GLU A 196 -1.36 17.10 8.95
CA GLU A 196 -2.08 17.42 7.71
C GLU A 196 -1.97 16.34 6.64
N GLN A 197 -0.79 15.78 6.41
CA GLN A 197 -0.55 14.80 5.35
C GLN A 197 -0.40 13.39 5.93
N ILE A 198 -1.52 12.70 6.10
CA ILE A 198 -1.56 11.35 6.67
C ILE A 198 -1.55 10.23 5.63
N PHE A 199 -1.77 10.58 4.36
CA PHE A 199 -1.76 9.63 3.25
C PHE A 199 -0.41 9.63 2.55
N ALA A 200 0.07 8.45 2.16
CA ALA A 200 1.24 8.35 1.31
C ALA A 200 0.91 8.81 -0.12
N PRO A 201 1.81 9.53 -0.79
CA PRO A 201 1.58 9.99 -2.15
C PRO A 201 1.30 8.84 -3.11
N MET A 202 0.24 8.94 -3.89
CA MET A 202 -0.12 7.99 -4.94
C MET A 202 -0.14 8.69 -6.29
N ILE A 203 0.32 8.03 -7.34
CA ILE A 203 0.27 8.58 -8.69
C ILE A 203 -1.18 8.75 -9.15
N VAL A 204 -1.46 9.91 -9.76
CA VAL A 204 -2.75 10.23 -10.37
C VAL A 204 -2.64 10.44 -11.88
N ASN A 205 -1.47 10.86 -12.36
CA ASN A 205 -1.21 11.00 -13.78
C ASN A 205 0.29 10.84 -14.09
N VAL A 206 0.58 10.30 -15.26
CA VAL A 206 1.94 10.25 -15.81
C VAL A 206 1.88 10.74 -17.25
N SER A 207 2.82 11.59 -17.64
CA SER A 207 3.01 12.01 -19.03
C SER A 207 4.49 12.01 -19.38
N ALA A 208 4.79 11.75 -20.65
CA ALA A 208 6.15 11.81 -21.17
C ALA A 208 6.21 12.71 -22.42
N SER A 209 7.27 13.51 -22.53
CA SER A 209 7.57 14.33 -23.69
C SER A 209 9.09 14.36 -23.88
N GLU A 210 9.55 13.94 -25.05
CA GLU A 210 10.98 13.78 -25.31
C GLU A 210 11.64 12.87 -24.26
N ASN A 211 12.63 13.36 -23.53
CA ASN A 211 13.30 12.64 -22.46
C ASN A 211 12.82 13.05 -21.05
N ILE A 212 11.66 13.68 -20.94
CA ILE A 212 11.07 14.12 -19.67
C ILE A 212 9.87 13.23 -19.34
N ILE A 213 9.83 12.73 -18.11
CA ILE A 213 8.63 12.07 -17.51
C ILE A 213 8.13 12.96 -16.39
N GLU A 214 6.86 13.34 -16.44
CA GLU A 214 6.17 14.03 -15.36
C GLU A 214 5.24 13.06 -14.65
N ILE A 215 5.47 12.85 -13.36
CA ILE A 215 4.66 12.02 -12.45
C ILE A 215 3.91 12.97 -11.53
N GLN A 216 2.59 13.03 -11.65
CA GLN A 216 1.74 13.80 -10.77
C GLN A 216 1.14 12.89 -9.70
N THR A 217 1.16 13.35 -8.44
CA THR A 217 0.60 12.63 -7.29
C THR A 217 -0.61 13.34 -6.70
N ASP A 218 -1.34 12.64 -5.83
CA ASP A 218 -2.43 13.20 -5.01
C ASP A 218 -1.95 13.97 -3.77
N SER A 219 -0.65 14.00 -3.51
CA SER A 219 -0.05 14.76 -2.40
C SER A 219 0.32 16.18 -2.84
N GLU A 220 -0.01 17.18 -2.05
CA GLU A 220 0.21 18.57 -2.41
C GLU A 220 1.69 19.01 -2.35
N ASN A 221 2.50 18.38 -1.51
CA ASN A 221 3.88 18.80 -1.25
C ASN A 221 4.82 17.61 -1.25
N LEU A 222 5.37 17.30 -2.40
CA LEU A 222 6.51 16.39 -2.50
C LEU A 222 7.79 17.11 -2.11
N MET A 223 8.72 16.38 -1.50
CA MET A 223 10.04 16.88 -1.15
C MET A 223 11.10 15.77 -1.24
N SER A 224 12.33 16.16 -1.44
CA SER A 224 13.46 15.29 -1.18
C SER A 224 14.00 15.56 0.24
N ASN A 225 14.39 14.53 0.93
CA ASN A 225 14.93 14.65 2.29
C ASN A 225 16.46 14.85 2.31
N SER A 226 17.14 14.75 1.17
CA SER A 226 18.57 14.96 1.02
C SER A 226 18.88 16.22 0.22
N ASN A 227 19.99 16.87 0.55
CA ASN A 227 20.58 17.94 -0.25
C ASN A 227 21.59 17.42 -1.29
N ASP A 228 21.86 16.11 -1.31
CA ASP A 228 22.74 15.47 -2.28
C ASP A 228 21.92 14.91 -3.45
N ASN A 229 21.84 15.71 -4.52
CA ASN A 229 21.11 15.33 -5.74
C ASN A 229 21.65 14.03 -6.36
N ASN A 230 22.94 13.74 -6.26
CA ASN A 230 23.50 12.50 -6.81
C ASN A 230 23.02 11.28 -6.02
N ALA A 231 22.95 11.38 -4.68
CA ALA A 231 22.41 10.32 -3.85
C ALA A 231 20.94 10.04 -4.18
N ILE A 232 20.14 11.09 -4.38
CA ILE A 232 18.72 10.96 -4.79
C ILE A 232 18.63 10.34 -6.18
N ILE A 233 19.38 10.80 -7.18
CA ILE A 233 19.36 10.24 -8.54
C ILE A 233 19.75 8.75 -8.51
N ASN A 234 20.75 8.37 -7.72
CA ASN A 234 21.11 6.97 -7.55
C ASN A 234 19.97 6.15 -6.90
N SER A 235 19.30 6.70 -5.90
CA SER A 235 18.13 6.06 -5.27
C SER A 235 16.99 5.90 -6.27
N LEU A 236 16.66 6.95 -7.04
CA LEU A 236 15.64 6.90 -8.08
C LEU A 236 15.97 5.86 -9.17
N ASN A 237 17.23 5.74 -9.62
CA ASN A 237 17.64 4.71 -10.59
C ASN A 237 17.58 3.29 -10.03
N ASN A 238 17.67 3.12 -8.71
CA ASN A 238 17.48 1.81 -8.07
C ASN A 238 16.00 1.47 -7.91
N ASP A 239 15.15 2.46 -7.70
CA ASP A 239 13.73 2.28 -7.38
C ASP A 239 12.83 2.32 -8.64
N PHE A 240 13.22 3.09 -9.68
CA PHE A 240 12.50 3.12 -10.94
C PHE A 240 13.10 2.12 -11.93
N ILE A 241 12.28 1.22 -12.43
CA ILE A 241 12.65 0.21 -13.43
C ILE A 241 11.91 0.51 -14.72
N PHE A 242 12.66 0.71 -15.80
CA PHE A 242 12.12 0.89 -17.14
C PHE A 242 12.09 -0.45 -17.89
N SER A 243 11.09 -0.66 -18.76
CA SER A 243 11.08 -1.82 -19.68
C SER A 243 12.21 -1.75 -20.72
N ASP A 244 12.69 -0.55 -21.04
CA ASP A 244 13.92 -0.32 -21.80
C ASP A 244 15.09 -0.12 -20.83
N ALA A 245 15.94 -1.11 -20.71
CA ALA A 245 17.09 -1.11 -19.80
C ALA A 245 18.19 -0.08 -20.17
N ALA A 246 18.11 0.58 -21.35
CA ALA A 246 19.03 1.66 -21.72
C ALA A 246 18.68 3.01 -21.11
N LEU A 247 17.47 3.13 -20.52
CA LEU A 247 17.01 4.36 -19.88
C LEU A 247 17.53 4.48 -18.46
N ASN A 248 18.03 5.68 -18.15
CA ASN A 248 18.47 6.04 -16.81
C ASN A 248 18.02 7.47 -16.50
N ILE A 249 17.70 7.73 -15.24
CA ILE A 249 17.40 9.07 -14.73
C ILE A 249 18.74 9.78 -14.54
N ILE A 250 18.87 10.97 -15.14
CA ILE A 250 20.08 11.82 -15.06
C ILE A 250 19.82 13.10 -14.27
N ASP A 251 18.56 13.50 -14.09
CA ASP A 251 18.18 14.65 -13.29
C ASP A 251 16.73 14.50 -12.81
N PHE A 252 16.36 15.25 -11.78
CA PHE A 252 15.00 15.31 -11.29
C PHE A 252 14.66 16.71 -10.76
N GLN A 253 13.37 17.06 -10.79
CA GLN A 253 12.83 18.24 -10.17
C GLN A 253 11.54 17.90 -9.42
N ILE A 254 11.29 18.60 -8.32
CA ILE A 254 10.04 18.52 -7.58
C ILE A 254 9.31 19.87 -7.71
N GLN A 255 8.06 19.83 -8.14
CA GLN A 255 7.20 21.00 -8.29
C GLN A 255 5.85 20.73 -7.64
N SER A 256 5.70 21.11 -6.37
CA SER A 256 4.49 20.84 -5.59
C SER A 256 4.17 19.34 -5.54
N ASN A 257 3.14 18.89 -6.24
CA ASN A 257 2.70 17.50 -6.30
C ASN A 257 3.28 16.70 -7.48
N LYS A 258 4.29 17.23 -8.16
CA LYS A 258 4.88 16.62 -9.35
C LYS A 258 6.34 16.26 -9.12
N LEU A 259 6.69 15.05 -9.53
CA LEU A 259 8.07 14.60 -9.71
C LEU A 259 8.35 14.59 -11.22
N ILE A 260 9.33 15.38 -11.64
CA ILE A 260 9.76 15.49 -13.04
C ILE A 260 11.11 14.80 -13.15
N LEU A 261 11.18 13.77 -13.98
CA LEU A 261 12.39 12.99 -14.22
C LEU A 261 12.95 13.34 -15.59
N THR A 262 14.25 13.60 -15.67
CA THR A 262 14.98 13.77 -16.94
C THR A 262 15.76 12.48 -17.21
N LEU A 263 15.51 11.87 -18.35
CA LEU A 263 16.21 10.65 -18.79
C LEU A 263 17.41 10.99 -19.67
N ASN A 264 18.36 10.05 -19.75
CA ASN A 264 19.53 10.15 -20.61
C ASN A 264 19.19 10.19 -22.12
N GLN A 265 18.02 9.70 -22.52
CA GLN A 265 17.50 9.71 -23.88
C GLN A 265 15.96 9.62 -23.88
N SER A 266 15.34 9.92 -25.02
CA SER A 266 13.88 9.75 -25.16
C SER A 266 13.48 8.28 -25.12
N PRO A 267 12.41 7.91 -24.39
CA PRO A 267 11.88 6.56 -24.37
C PRO A 267 11.42 6.12 -25.78
N SER A 268 11.66 4.87 -26.10
CA SER A 268 11.14 4.24 -27.32
C SER A 268 9.63 3.98 -27.21
N ASN A 269 8.99 3.66 -28.35
CA ASN A 269 7.58 3.26 -28.35
C ASN A 269 7.36 2.01 -27.49
N ASN A 270 6.22 1.92 -26.82
CA ASN A 270 5.84 0.85 -25.87
C ASN A 270 6.76 0.73 -24.63
N THR A 271 7.37 1.83 -24.23
CA THR A 271 8.11 1.88 -22.97
C THR A 271 7.15 2.03 -21.79
N SER A 272 7.30 1.16 -20.81
CA SER A 272 6.68 1.27 -19.49
C SER A 272 7.71 1.42 -18.38
N PHE A 273 7.27 1.83 -17.20
CA PHE A 273 8.11 1.91 -16.03
C PHE A 273 7.36 1.54 -14.74
N SER A 274 8.11 1.19 -13.73
CA SER A 274 7.61 0.81 -12.41
C SER A 274 8.42 1.51 -11.33
N LEU A 275 7.78 1.86 -10.22
CA LEU A 275 8.45 2.23 -8.97
C LEU A 275 8.40 1.00 -8.05
N ILE A 276 9.54 0.40 -7.76
CA ILE A 276 9.60 -0.84 -6.97
C ILE A 276 9.82 -0.61 -5.47
N GLY A 277 10.34 0.54 -5.06
CA GLY A 277 10.45 0.95 -3.66
C GLY A 277 11.35 0.02 -2.82
N VAL A 278 12.55 -0.27 -3.31
CA VAL A 278 13.52 -1.13 -2.60
C VAL A 278 14.39 -0.38 -1.60
N SER A 279 14.47 0.95 -1.72
CA SER A 279 15.31 1.78 -0.87
C SER A 279 14.98 1.59 0.61
N SER A 280 16.03 1.42 1.42
CA SER A 280 15.95 1.38 2.89
C SER A 280 16.42 2.67 3.55
N ASN A 281 16.87 3.64 2.74
CA ASN A 281 17.34 4.93 3.22
C ASN A 281 16.28 6.00 2.97
N LEU A 282 15.66 6.52 4.04
CA LEU A 282 14.67 7.59 3.96
C LEU A 282 15.25 8.91 3.48
N GLU A 283 16.55 9.14 3.71
CA GLU A 283 17.18 10.41 3.40
C GLU A 283 17.32 10.66 1.89
N ASP A 284 17.36 9.57 1.10
CA ASP A 284 17.53 9.64 -0.34
C ASP A 284 16.22 9.39 -1.14
N ASN A 285 15.08 9.48 -0.48
CA ASN A 285 13.77 9.23 -1.10
C ASN A 285 12.97 10.52 -1.32
N ILE A 286 12.02 10.43 -2.26
CA ILE A 286 10.97 11.42 -2.44
C ILE A 286 9.81 11.07 -1.51
N THR A 287 9.43 12.03 -0.68
CA THR A 287 8.38 11.88 0.33
C THR A 287 7.39 13.04 0.25
N ASN A 288 6.28 12.94 0.95
CA ASN A 288 5.45 14.10 1.28
C ASN A 288 5.98 14.83 2.53
N GLY A 289 5.33 15.90 2.92
CA GLY A 289 5.70 16.69 4.09
C GLY A 289 5.66 15.97 5.44
N SER A 290 5.03 14.82 5.51
CA SER A 290 5.00 13.92 6.71
C SER A 290 6.02 12.78 6.62
N GLY A 291 6.89 12.77 5.62
CA GLY A 291 7.92 11.74 5.44
C GLY A 291 7.40 10.39 4.95
N LEU A 292 6.25 10.37 4.28
CA LEU A 292 5.71 9.17 3.64
C LEU A 292 6.14 9.13 2.19
N GLU A 293 6.73 8.03 1.75
CA GLU A 293 7.24 7.81 0.39
C GLU A 293 6.09 7.56 -0.60
N LEU A 294 6.39 7.74 -1.89
CA LEU A 294 5.47 7.37 -2.96
C LEU A 294 5.08 5.91 -2.86
N ILE A 295 3.79 5.63 -3.07
CA ILE A 295 3.30 4.27 -3.19
C ILE A 295 3.89 3.63 -4.46
N PRO A 296 4.64 2.53 -4.35
CA PRO A 296 5.08 1.73 -5.48
C PRO A 296 3.95 1.35 -6.43
N PHE A 297 4.27 1.36 -7.73
CA PHE A 297 3.36 1.04 -8.83
C PHE A 297 4.09 0.27 -9.93
N SER A 298 3.36 -0.35 -10.83
CA SER A 298 3.96 -1.25 -11.83
C SER A 298 3.43 -1.03 -13.23
N ASP A 299 4.36 -1.14 -14.20
CA ASP A 299 4.10 -1.23 -15.64
C ASP A 299 3.23 -0.08 -16.20
N ILE A 300 3.44 1.14 -15.71
CA ILE A 300 2.78 2.33 -16.27
C ILE A 300 3.39 2.62 -17.64
N CYS A 301 2.56 2.62 -18.67
CA CYS A 301 2.96 2.96 -20.03
C CYS A 301 3.21 4.45 -20.15
N ILE A 302 4.37 4.83 -20.69
CA ILE A 302 4.76 6.25 -20.85
C ILE A 302 4.79 6.68 -22.33
N VAL A 303 4.99 5.74 -23.25
CA VAL A 303 4.97 6.01 -24.71
C VAL A 303 4.29 4.85 -25.43
N GLY A 304 3.29 5.17 -26.27
CA GLY A 304 2.58 4.19 -27.09
C GLY A 304 1.50 3.42 -26.32
N ASP A 305 1.18 2.23 -26.83
CA ASP A 305 0.22 1.30 -26.24
C ASP A 305 0.98 0.05 -25.77
N CYS A 306 1.17 -0.06 -24.47
CA CYS A 306 1.90 -1.17 -23.85
C CYS A 306 1.01 -2.43 -23.59
N SER A 307 -0.11 -2.58 -24.29
CA SER A 307 -1.11 -3.65 -24.09
C SER A 307 -0.58 -5.07 -24.33
N ASP A 308 0.57 -5.22 -24.98
CA ASP A 308 1.16 -6.53 -25.25
C ASP A 308 1.96 -7.14 -24.07
N SER A 309 2.07 -6.44 -22.95
CA SER A 309 2.84 -6.90 -21.79
C SER A 309 2.08 -7.86 -20.85
N GLY A 310 1.08 -8.59 -21.34
CA GLY A 310 0.42 -9.69 -20.59
C GLY A 310 -0.50 -9.27 -19.44
N ASN A 311 -0.69 -7.98 -19.24
CA ASN A 311 -1.55 -7.42 -18.20
C ASN A 311 -2.80 -6.77 -18.81
N SER A 312 -3.47 -7.47 -19.73
CA SER A 312 -4.68 -7.02 -20.44
C SER A 312 -5.95 -7.06 -19.57
N GLY A 313 -5.81 -6.86 -18.27
CA GLY A 313 -6.92 -6.69 -17.35
C GLY A 313 -7.10 -5.23 -16.98
N ASP A 314 -8.07 -4.56 -17.62
CA ASP A 314 -8.68 -3.32 -17.18
C ASP A 314 -7.92 -1.98 -17.46
N GLN A 315 -7.07 -1.91 -18.49
CA GLN A 315 -6.51 -0.62 -18.98
C GLN A 315 -7.58 0.26 -19.69
N ASP A 316 -8.75 -0.27 -20.04
CA ASP A 316 -9.80 0.47 -20.74
C ASP A 316 -10.61 1.42 -19.84
N LYS A 317 -10.33 1.44 -18.56
CA LYS A 317 -10.88 2.43 -17.62
C LYS A 317 -9.78 3.33 -17.08
N LYS A 318 -9.21 4.20 -17.96
CA LYS A 318 -8.57 5.39 -17.43
C LYS A 318 -9.55 6.06 -16.49
N PRO A 319 -9.19 6.29 -15.21
CA PRO A 319 -10.04 7.10 -14.35
C PRO A 319 -10.12 8.49 -15.00
N ALA A 320 -11.22 8.78 -15.65
CA ALA A 320 -11.51 10.11 -16.09
C ALA A 320 -11.76 10.94 -14.83
N ILE A 321 -10.78 11.71 -14.40
CA ILE A 321 -11.00 12.79 -13.44
C ILE A 321 -11.82 13.82 -14.19
N VAL A 322 -13.12 13.78 -14.02
CA VAL A 322 -14.01 14.81 -14.50
C VAL A 322 -14.05 15.86 -13.40
N PHE A 323 -13.30 16.95 -13.58
CA PHE A 323 -13.54 18.16 -12.82
C PHE A 323 -14.86 18.76 -13.32
N VAL A 324 -15.88 18.72 -12.47
CA VAL A 324 -17.10 19.51 -12.71
C VAL A 324 -16.97 20.78 -11.88
N GLU A 325 -16.54 21.86 -12.52
CA GLU A 325 -16.82 23.20 -11.99
C GLU A 325 -18.31 23.45 -12.18
N ASN A 326 -19.03 23.49 -11.10
CA ASN A 326 -19.93 24.57 -10.73
C ASN A 326 -20.92 24.18 -9.64
N GLY A 327 -21.29 25.18 -8.90
CA GLY A 327 -22.14 25.15 -7.75
C GLY A 327 -23.63 24.95 -7.98
N ASN A 328 -24.04 23.98 -8.77
CA ASN A 328 -25.47 23.64 -8.90
C ASN A 328 -25.64 22.13 -8.88
N GLY A 329 -25.55 21.55 -7.74
CA GLY A 329 -26.29 20.41 -7.21
C GLY A 329 -26.66 19.21 -8.10
N ASP A 330 -26.03 18.99 -9.24
CA ASP A 330 -26.45 17.97 -10.18
C ASP A 330 -25.60 16.70 -10.12
N VAL A 331 -26.30 15.61 -10.20
CA VAL A 331 -25.93 14.22 -10.03
C VAL A 331 -24.67 13.82 -10.81
N PHE A 332 -23.65 13.41 -10.08
CA PHE A 332 -22.45 12.79 -10.64
C PHE A 332 -22.73 11.36 -11.11
N ASN A 333 -22.68 11.14 -12.42
CA ASN A 333 -22.56 9.81 -13.02
C ASN A 333 -21.07 9.51 -13.27
N GLY A 334 -20.30 9.36 -12.22
CA GLY A 334 -18.88 8.99 -12.29
C GLY A 334 -18.34 8.76 -10.89
N LYS A 335 -17.47 7.79 -10.74
CA LYS A 335 -16.77 7.55 -9.48
C LYS A 335 -15.89 8.75 -9.16
N ILE A 336 -16.11 9.39 -8.02
CA ILE A 336 -15.22 10.41 -7.47
C ILE A 336 -13.99 9.70 -6.94
N TYR A 337 -12.83 9.98 -7.52
CA TYR A 337 -11.59 9.36 -7.11
C TYR A 337 -10.95 10.08 -5.92
N ALA A 338 -10.17 9.33 -5.22
CA ALA A 338 -9.68 9.44 -3.87
C ALA A 338 -9.04 10.76 -3.43
N SER A 339 -8.57 11.66 -4.29
CA SER A 339 -7.96 12.91 -3.84
C SER A 339 -8.98 13.86 -3.19
N THR A 340 -10.22 13.86 -3.68
CA THR A 340 -11.32 14.61 -3.06
C THR A 340 -11.86 13.94 -1.79
N VAL A 341 -11.68 12.63 -1.67
CA VAL A 341 -12.13 11.87 -0.49
C VAL A 341 -11.01 11.76 0.55
N ARG A 342 -9.75 11.74 0.11
CA ARG A 342 -8.57 11.69 1.00
C ARG A 342 -8.21 13.03 1.62
N GLY A 343 -8.61 14.16 1.04
CA GLY A 343 -8.27 15.49 1.49
C GLY A 343 -9.43 16.37 1.96
N ALA A 344 -10.69 15.93 1.84
CA ALA A 344 -11.83 16.69 2.34
C ALA A 344 -12.06 16.39 3.80
N SER A 345 -11.55 17.26 4.64
CA SER A 345 -12.01 17.43 6.03
C SER A 345 -13.33 18.17 6.06
#